data_ab36a2bc9dfe299c7853230b9704030d
#
_entry.id   ab36a2bc9dfe299c7853230b9704030d
#
_cell.length_a   1.000
_cell.length_b   1.000
_cell.length_c   1.000
_cell.angle_alpha   90.00
_cell.angle_beta   90.00
_cell.angle_gamma   90.00
#
_symmetry.space_group_name_H-M   'P 1'
#
loop_
_entity.id
_entity.type
_entity.pdbx_description
1 polymer ?
#
loop_
_entity_poly.entity_id
_entity_poly.type
_entity_poly.pdbx_seq_one_letter_code
_entity_poly.pdbx_strand_id
1 'polypeptide(L)'
;MPYGFINDRAAKLLLTDINLRDYVCLIISKLLKLNYEYVKNNLELVHNGVNENQNIKGRDTDALFENDYSVINFEFNTEYKSAYIIKNNMYVFHLYLRQLKPGEKERKIKPIYQINVNNFDIYQKGEFIYKTQLCETTYHCIRDNNLVIYDINMDFLKKLSYNEIDGMPSDSLEKLFLIFYNREDFNYEQFYDGNPIMERVIKRLEEMWENFDDMLYYDVEKLRKAADDEAMKETIEKQVAEKVEKREKEVTNEVTNAIALKMIKDGLSKQQVINYLQITEEEYETLKRKVFDK
;
A
#
# COMPACT_ATOMS: atom_id res chain seq x y z
N MET A 1 5.51 3.57 28.22
CA MET A 1 5.38 3.62 26.74
C MET A 1 4.36 2.58 26.27
N PRO A 2 3.30 2.93 25.50
CA PRO A 2 2.52 1.90 24.81
C PRO A 2 3.40 1.19 23.79
N TYR A 3 3.31 -0.14 23.74
CA TYR A 3 4.13 -0.97 22.86
C TYR A 3 3.46 -1.14 21.50
N GLY A 4 4.25 -1.21 20.45
CA GLY A 4 3.75 -1.46 19.11
C GLY A 4 4.24 -0.48 18.03
N PHE A 5 3.66 -0.60 16.87
CA PHE A 5 3.99 0.25 15.73
C PHE A 5 3.42 1.66 15.92
N ILE A 6 4.25 2.66 15.63
CA ILE A 6 3.86 4.06 15.76
C ILE A 6 2.72 4.41 14.79
N ASN A 7 1.77 5.23 15.21
CA ASN A 7 0.70 5.66 14.31
C ASN A 7 1.18 6.71 13.30
N ASP A 8 0.41 6.85 12.21
CA ASP A 8 0.73 7.72 11.08
C ASP A 8 1.03 9.17 11.51
N ARG A 9 0.28 9.68 12.48
CA ARG A 9 0.46 11.05 12.97
C ARG A 9 1.77 11.23 13.72
N ALA A 10 2.12 10.30 14.59
CA ALA A 10 3.37 10.36 15.33
C ALA A 10 4.58 10.14 14.41
N ALA A 11 4.48 9.22 13.47
CA ALA A 11 5.50 9.01 12.44
C ALA A 11 5.72 10.26 11.60
N LYS A 12 4.64 10.91 11.17
CA LYS A 12 4.69 12.18 10.45
C LYS A 12 5.36 13.28 11.25
N LEU A 13 5.01 13.42 12.53
CA LEU A 13 5.65 14.40 13.43
C LEU A 13 7.14 14.15 13.56
N LEU A 14 7.59 12.91 13.73
CA LEU A 14 9.02 12.57 13.82
C LEU A 14 9.77 12.91 12.52
N LEU A 15 9.19 12.61 11.37
CA LEU A 15 9.84 12.87 10.08
C LEU A 15 9.83 14.36 9.70
N THR A 16 8.86 15.14 10.17
CA THR A 16 8.69 16.54 9.77
C THR A 16 9.20 17.54 10.81
N ASP A 17 9.63 17.09 12.00
CA ASP A 17 10.22 17.94 13.01
C ASP A 17 11.59 18.48 12.54
N ILE A 18 11.71 19.80 12.48
CA ILE A 18 12.94 20.46 12.05
C ILE A 18 14.16 20.11 12.95
N ASN A 19 13.92 19.81 14.22
CA ASN A 19 14.98 19.43 15.15
C ASN A 19 15.50 18.00 14.91
N LEU A 20 14.72 17.18 14.22
CA LEU A 20 15.04 15.79 13.84
C LEU A 20 15.48 15.64 12.38
N ARG A 21 15.69 16.76 11.68
CA ARG A 21 16.12 16.72 10.28
C ARG A 21 17.36 15.86 10.04
N ASP A 22 18.33 15.89 10.94
CA ASP A 22 19.55 15.08 10.87
C ASP A 22 19.23 13.58 10.84
N TYR A 23 18.23 13.14 11.60
CA TYR A 23 17.76 11.76 11.61
C TYR A 23 17.18 11.34 10.25
N VAL A 24 16.32 12.16 9.67
CA VAL A 24 15.75 11.91 8.33
C VAL A 24 16.85 11.86 7.27
N CYS A 25 17.79 12.81 7.33
CA CYS A 25 18.95 12.82 6.44
C CYS A 25 19.81 11.54 6.57
N LEU A 26 19.96 11.03 7.80
CA LEU A 26 20.70 9.79 8.04
C LEU A 26 19.98 8.58 7.43
N ILE A 27 18.68 8.43 7.63
CA ILE A 27 17.88 7.37 6.99
C ILE A 27 18.02 7.43 5.48
N ILE A 28 17.79 8.59 4.87
CA ILE A 28 17.83 8.78 3.42
C ILE A 28 19.23 8.48 2.87
N SER A 29 20.29 8.99 3.52
CA SER A 29 21.66 8.79 3.08
C SER A 29 22.04 7.30 3.08
N LYS A 30 21.68 6.57 4.12
CA LYS A 30 21.93 5.13 4.26
C LYS A 30 21.13 4.31 3.25
N LEU A 31 19.82 4.58 3.16
CA LEU A 31 18.90 3.82 2.29
C LEU A 31 19.22 4.01 0.81
N LEU A 32 19.50 5.25 0.40
CA LEU A 32 19.81 5.59 -0.99
C LEU A 32 21.31 5.51 -1.33
N LYS A 33 22.16 5.21 -0.33
CA LYS A 33 23.62 5.16 -0.45
C LYS A 33 24.22 6.49 -0.95
N LEU A 34 23.70 7.59 -0.42
CA LEU A 34 24.17 8.94 -0.70
C LEU A 34 25.10 9.45 0.40
N ASN A 35 25.92 10.44 0.06
CA ASN A 35 26.72 11.12 1.06
C ASN A 35 25.82 11.88 2.05
N TYR A 36 26.04 11.69 3.36
CA TYR A 36 25.23 12.31 4.40
C TYR A 36 25.24 13.84 4.35
N GLU A 37 26.41 14.45 4.21
CA GLU A 37 26.54 15.92 4.13
C GLU A 37 25.86 16.48 2.89
N TYR A 38 25.90 15.73 1.78
CA TYR A 38 25.16 16.12 0.58
C TYR A 38 23.64 16.12 0.86
N VAL A 39 23.10 15.07 1.46
CA VAL A 39 21.67 14.98 1.81
C VAL A 39 21.30 16.09 2.79
N LYS A 40 22.10 16.29 3.84
CA LYS A 40 21.86 17.30 4.86
C LYS A 40 21.80 18.73 4.30
N ASN A 41 22.65 19.04 3.33
CA ASN A 41 22.73 20.40 2.78
C ASN A 41 21.67 20.67 1.70
N ASN A 42 21.08 19.64 1.08
CA ASN A 42 20.22 19.80 -0.09
C ASN A 42 18.78 19.28 0.11
N LEU A 43 18.49 18.56 1.21
CA LEU A 43 17.15 18.03 1.44
C LEU A 43 16.22 19.11 1.98
N GLU A 44 15.08 19.28 1.36
CA GLU A 44 14.02 20.18 1.81
C GLU A 44 12.74 19.38 2.10
N LEU A 45 12.06 19.73 3.19
CA LEU A 45 10.73 19.23 3.49
C LEU A 45 9.71 20.01 2.68
N VAL A 46 8.97 19.33 1.83
CA VAL A 46 7.86 19.89 1.06
C VAL A 46 6.59 19.74 1.87
N HIS A 47 6.04 20.84 2.41
CA HIS A 47 4.76 20.79 3.09
C HIS A 47 3.64 20.45 2.13
N ASN A 48 2.97 19.33 2.36
CA ASN A 48 1.76 18.93 1.64
C ASN A 48 0.55 19.69 2.17
N GLY A 49 0.49 20.98 1.92
CA GLY A 49 -0.65 21.82 2.26
C GLY A 49 -1.49 22.21 1.06
N VAL A 50 -1.39 21.52 -0.06
CA VAL A 50 -2.08 21.98 -1.28
C VAL A 50 -3.12 20.97 -1.73
N ASN A 51 -4.30 21.09 -1.15
CA ASN A 51 -5.54 20.72 -1.81
C ASN A 51 -5.84 21.70 -2.95
N GLU A 52 -5.11 21.66 -4.05
CA GLU A 52 -5.36 22.55 -5.19
C GLU A 52 -6.59 22.13 -6.02
N ASN A 53 -7.16 20.94 -5.78
CA ASN A 53 -8.42 20.53 -6.42
C ASN A 53 -9.27 19.68 -5.48
N GLN A 54 -10.31 20.26 -4.93
CA GLN A 54 -11.31 19.59 -4.08
C GLN A 54 -12.03 18.41 -4.75
N ASN A 55 -11.83 18.18 -6.05
CA ASN A 55 -12.49 17.12 -6.83
C ASN A 55 -11.65 15.85 -7.03
N ILE A 56 -10.37 15.88 -6.66
CA ILE A 56 -9.54 14.67 -6.61
C ILE A 56 -9.36 14.38 -5.13
N LYS A 57 -9.77 13.20 -4.68
CA LYS A 57 -9.52 12.71 -3.32
C LYS A 57 -8.07 13.01 -2.97
N GLY A 58 -7.85 14.07 -2.19
CA GLY A 58 -6.52 14.55 -1.80
C GLY A 58 -5.81 13.37 -1.13
N ARG A 59 -4.68 12.97 -1.67
CA ARG A 59 -3.83 11.97 -1.08
C ARG A 59 -2.73 12.72 -0.40
N ASP A 60 -2.93 12.99 0.87
CA ASP A 60 -1.88 13.50 1.72
C ASP A 60 -0.85 12.38 1.89
N THR A 61 0.40 12.66 1.57
CA THR A 61 1.54 11.80 1.90
C THR A 61 1.95 12.05 3.34
N ASP A 62 2.53 11.05 4.02
CA ASP A 62 2.92 11.22 5.42
C ASP A 62 4.11 12.19 5.57
N ALA A 63 5.13 12.06 4.73
CA ALA A 63 6.19 13.04 4.62
C ALA A 63 6.79 13.07 3.21
N LEU A 64 6.92 14.27 2.63
CA LEU A 64 7.50 14.48 1.32
C LEU A 64 8.72 15.38 1.41
N PHE A 65 9.83 14.90 0.87
CA PHE A 65 11.08 15.62 0.78
C PHE A 65 11.51 15.79 -0.67
N GLU A 66 12.25 16.84 -0.93
CA GLU A 66 12.78 17.12 -2.25
C GLU A 66 14.21 17.65 -2.16
N ASN A 67 15.02 17.35 -3.17
CA ASN A 67 16.29 18.01 -3.42
C ASN A 67 16.43 18.29 -4.92
N ASP A 68 17.57 18.84 -5.35
CA ASP A 68 17.79 19.16 -6.76
C ASP A 68 17.64 17.98 -7.72
N TYR A 69 17.84 16.75 -7.24
CA TYR A 69 17.94 15.53 -8.07
C TYR A 69 16.87 14.49 -7.80
N SER A 70 16.07 14.63 -6.74
CA SER A 70 15.08 13.60 -6.38
C SER A 70 13.90 14.11 -5.58
N VAL A 71 12.81 13.38 -5.64
CA VAL A 71 11.63 13.50 -4.78
C VAL A 71 11.57 12.23 -3.92
N ILE A 72 11.42 12.38 -2.61
CA ILE A 72 11.46 11.27 -1.65
C ILE A 72 10.17 11.32 -0.84
N ASN A 73 9.36 10.28 -0.94
CA ASN A 73 8.10 10.17 -0.23
C ASN A 73 8.15 9.06 0.79
N PHE A 74 7.72 9.35 2.03
CA PHE A 74 7.49 8.35 3.07
C PHE A 74 6.00 8.08 3.24
N GLU A 75 5.65 6.81 3.39
CA GLU A 75 4.31 6.32 3.71
C GLU A 75 4.39 5.28 4.82
N PHE A 76 3.53 5.40 5.84
CA PHE A 76 3.41 4.43 6.92
C PHE A 76 2.18 3.57 6.70
N ASN A 77 2.37 2.26 6.75
CA ASN A 77 1.30 1.30 6.51
C ASN A 77 1.22 0.34 7.68
N THR A 78 0.16 0.47 8.45
CA THR A 78 -0.05 -0.28 9.69
C THR A 78 -0.61 -1.68 9.42
N GLU A 79 -1.36 -1.84 8.33
CA GLU A 79 -2.00 -3.09 7.92
C GLU A 79 -1.88 -3.34 6.42
N TYR A 80 -1.78 -4.62 6.05
CA TYR A 80 -1.89 -5.03 4.66
C TYR A 80 -3.34 -4.97 4.21
N LYS A 81 -3.58 -4.27 3.09
CA LYS A 81 -4.87 -4.22 2.41
C LYS A 81 -4.69 -4.72 0.98
N SER A 82 -5.71 -5.37 0.42
CA SER A 82 -5.65 -5.90 -0.96
C SER A 82 -5.31 -4.82 -2.00
N ALA A 83 -5.73 -3.57 -1.77
CA ALA A 83 -5.42 -2.42 -2.62
C ALA A 83 -4.05 -1.77 -2.36
N TYR A 84 -3.22 -2.31 -1.46
CA TYR A 84 -1.95 -1.70 -1.04
C TYR A 84 -1.03 -1.35 -2.22
N ILE A 85 -0.75 -2.32 -3.10
CA ILE A 85 0.12 -2.12 -4.26
C ILE A 85 -0.46 -1.06 -5.20
N ILE A 86 -1.78 -1.10 -5.44
CA ILE A 86 -2.47 -0.12 -6.29
C ILE A 86 -2.37 1.28 -5.66
N LYS A 87 -2.63 1.41 -4.36
CA LYS A 87 -2.50 2.68 -3.62
C LYS A 87 -1.10 3.27 -3.80
N ASN A 88 -0.05 2.49 -3.55
CA ASN A 88 1.33 2.94 -3.65
C ASN A 88 1.70 3.36 -5.07
N ASN A 89 1.33 2.57 -6.07
CA ASN A 89 1.54 2.92 -7.47
C ASN A 89 0.85 4.25 -7.83
N MET A 90 -0.36 4.48 -7.33
CA MET A 90 -1.08 5.75 -7.59
C MET A 90 -0.38 6.95 -6.95
N TYR A 91 0.21 6.82 -5.74
CA TYR A 91 1.02 7.89 -5.14
C TYR A 91 2.22 8.25 -5.99
N VAL A 92 2.96 7.24 -6.39
CA VAL A 92 4.15 7.41 -7.21
C VAL A 92 3.83 8.06 -8.54
N PHE A 93 2.80 7.60 -9.25
CA PHE A 93 2.38 8.20 -10.53
C PHE A 93 1.87 9.63 -10.34
N HIS A 94 1.17 9.91 -9.24
CA HIS A 94 0.75 11.27 -8.93
C HIS A 94 1.95 12.21 -8.72
N LEU A 95 2.94 11.80 -7.92
CA LEU A 95 4.17 12.55 -7.71
C LEU A 95 4.96 12.74 -9.01
N TYR A 96 4.94 11.74 -9.89
CA TYR A 96 5.58 11.83 -11.20
C TYR A 96 4.94 12.90 -12.09
N LEU A 97 3.61 12.85 -12.21
CA LEU A 97 2.85 13.75 -13.07
C LEU A 97 2.87 15.21 -12.59
N ARG A 98 2.83 15.44 -11.26
CA ARG A 98 2.83 16.81 -10.72
C ARG A 98 4.14 17.56 -10.90
N GLN A 99 5.24 16.88 -11.25
CA GLN A 99 6.51 17.54 -11.51
C GLN A 99 6.51 18.33 -12.83
N LEU A 100 5.59 18.05 -13.74
CA LEU A 100 5.51 18.72 -15.04
C LEU A 100 4.37 19.73 -15.07
N LYS A 101 4.71 20.96 -15.43
CA LYS A 101 3.72 21.98 -15.82
C LYS A 101 3.46 21.90 -17.34
N PRO A 102 2.31 22.36 -17.79
CA PRO A 102 2.02 22.43 -19.23
C PRO A 102 3.13 23.13 -20.01
N GLY A 103 3.67 22.47 -21.02
CA GLY A 103 4.77 22.98 -21.86
C GLY A 103 6.19 22.73 -21.36
N GLU A 104 6.37 22.10 -20.19
CA GLU A 104 7.68 21.70 -19.71
C GLU A 104 8.15 20.39 -20.38
N LYS A 105 9.48 20.21 -20.45
CA LYS A 105 10.10 19.02 -21.06
C LYS A 105 10.24 17.91 -20.02
N GLU A 106 9.94 16.68 -20.40
CA GLU A 106 9.98 15.47 -19.57
C GLU A 106 11.37 15.21 -18.94
N ARG A 107 12.46 15.68 -19.57
CA ARG A 107 13.82 15.57 -19.01
C ARG A 107 14.06 16.29 -17.69
N LYS A 108 13.09 17.10 -17.24
CA LYS A 108 13.13 17.79 -15.94
C LYS A 108 12.55 16.96 -14.81
N ILE A 109 11.95 15.82 -15.11
CA ILE A 109 11.40 14.92 -14.08
C ILE A 109 12.55 14.35 -13.26
N LYS A 110 12.49 14.60 -11.95
CA LYS A 110 13.43 14.02 -10.98
C LYS A 110 13.02 12.58 -10.64
N PRO A 111 13.96 11.68 -10.37
CA PRO A 111 13.66 10.38 -9.79
C PRO A 111 12.81 10.48 -8.53
N ILE A 112 11.88 9.53 -8.39
CA ILE A 112 11.03 9.39 -7.21
C ILE A 112 11.47 8.17 -6.43
N TYR A 113 11.72 8.37 -5.14
CA TYR A 113 11.96 7.33 -4.17
C TYR A 113 10.75 7.24 -3.23
N GLN A 114 9.96 6.20 -3.38
CA GLN A 114 8.87 5.89 -2.46
C GLN A 114 9.40 4.99 -1.36
N ILE A 115 9.28 5.39 -0.11
CA ILE A 115 9.71 4.62 1.06
C ILE A 115 8.46 4.26 1.86
N ASN A 116 8.07 3.01 1.78
CA ASN A 116 6.94 2.48 2.53
C ASN A 116 7.44 1.80 3.79
N VAL A 117 7.03 2.27 4.95
CA VAL A 117 7.32 1.64 6.24
C VAL A 117 6.13 0.76 6.60
N ASN A 118 6.28 -0.55 6.46
CA ASN A 118 5.19 -1.50 6.54
C ASN A 118 5.23 -2.31 7.84
N ASN A 119 4.16 -2.28 8.62
CA ASN A 119 4.01 -3.13 9.80
C ASN A 119 3.72 -4.61 9.46
N PHE A 120 4.01 -5.02 8.23
CA PHE A 120 3.81 -6.36 7.67
C PHE A 120 4.85 -6.66 6.59
N ASP A 121 5.06 -7.95 6.28
CA ASP A 121 5.90 -8.40 5.16
C ASP A 121 5.07 -8.55 3.89
N ILE A 122 5.15 -7.56 2.98
CA ILE A 122 4.37 -7.54 1.74
C ILE A 122 4.66 -8.72 0.80
N TYR A 123 5.91 -9.21 0.78
CA TYR A 123 6.34 -10.31 -0.11
C TYR A 123 6.44 -11.64 0.60
N GLN A 124 6.29 -11.70 1.93
CA GLN A 124 6.39 -12.90 2.76
C GLN A 124 7.70 -13.67 2.54
N LYS A 125 8.81 -12.96 2.35
CA LYS A 125 10.16 -13.53 2.14
C LYS A 125 11.08 -13.34 3.33
N GLY A 126 10.66 -12.56 4.34
CA GLY A 126 11.43 -12.36 5.56
C GLY A 126 12.63 -11.42 5.41
N GLU A 127 12.72 -10.65 4.36
CA GLU A 127 13.77 -9.64 4.19
C GLU A 127 13.39 -8.33 4.87
N PHE A 128 14.37 -7.58 5.35
CA PHE A 128 14.14 -6.27 5.98
C PHE A 128 13.73 -5.21 4.97
N ILE A 129 14.38 -5.18 3.81
CA ILE A 129 14.16 -4.17 2.78
C ILE A 129 13.96 -4.85 1.43
N TYR A 130 12.84 -4.53 0.79
CA TYR A 130 12.62 -4.87 -0.61
C TYR A 130 12.75 -3.63 -1.48
N LYS A 131 13.40 -3.78 -2.62
CA LYS A 131 13.57 -2.72 -3.61
C LYS A 131 12.88 -3.11 -4.91
N THR A 132 11.90 -2.31 -5.32
CA THR A 132 11.14 -2.50 -6.56
C THR A 132 11.52 -1.41 -7.57
N GLN A 133 11.79 -1.82 -8.81
CA GLN A 133 12.10 -0.94 -9.94
C GLN A 133 11.46 -1.47 -11.22
N LEU A 134 11.23 -0.59 -12.20
CA LEU A 134 10.78 -1.02 -13.53
C LEU A 134 11.88 -1.84 -14.21
N CYS A 135 11.50 -3.02 -14.67
CA CYS A 135 12.41 -3.98 -15.28
C CYS A 135 11.83 -4.49 -16.60
N GLU A 136 12.68 -4.58 -17.63
CA GLU A 136 12.39 -5.34 -18.82
C GLU A 136 12.53 -6.84 -18.48
N THR A 137 11.48 -7.64 -18.73
CA THR A 137 11.37 -8.99 -18.18
C THR A 137 12.05 -10.07 -19.01
N THR A 138 12.41 -9.81 -20.27
CA THR A 138 13.07 -10.79 -21.14
C THR A 138 14.54 -10.95 -20.76
N TYR A 139 15.24 -9.86 -20.55
CA TYR A 139 16.66 -9.82 -20.19
C TYR A 139 16.93 -9.37 -18.76
N HIS A 140 15.87 -9.11 -17.98
CA HIS A 140 15.92 -8.62 -16.59
C HIS A 140 16.73 -7.33 -16.41
N CYS A 141 16.64 -6.44 -17.41
CA CYS A 141 17.34 -5.16 -17.37
C CYS A 141 16.47 -4.09 -16.70
N ILE A 142 17.04 -3.35 -15.76
CA ILE A 142 16.37 -2.17 -15.19
C ILE A 142 16.23 -1.12 -16.29
N ARG A 143 14.99 -0.73 -16.58
CA ARG A 143 14.68 0.19 -17.68
C ARG A 143 15.15 1.60 -17.42
N ASP A 144 14.87 2.11 -16.23
CA ASP A 144 15.33 3.41 -15.74
C ASP A 144 15.35 3.42 -14.21
N ASN A 145 15.96 4.44 -13.63
CA ASN A 145 16.03 4.64 -12.18
C ASN A 145 15.09 5.75 -11.69
N ASN A 146 14.16 6.21 -12.53
CA ASN A 146 13.30 7.36 -12.19
C ASN A 146 12.18 6.99 -11.22
N LEU A 147 11.95 5.70 -11.00
CA LEU A 147 10.93 5.18 -10.10
C LEU A 147 11.49 4.04 -9.28
N VAL A 148 11.66 4.29 -7.99
CA VAL A 148 12.18 3.29 -7.05
C VAL A 148 11.28 3.24 -5.82
N ILE A 149 10.82 2.04 -5.47
CA ILE A 149 10.01 1.80 -4.27
C ILE A 149 10.86 0.97 -3.31
N TYR A 150 10.99 1.44 -2.08
CA TYR A 150 11.54 0.68 -0.97
C TYR A 150 10.40 0.30 -0.03
N ASP A 151 10.21 -0.98 0.19
CA ASP A 151 9.29 -1.51 1.18
C ASP A 151 10.10 -1.99 2.40
N ILE A 152 10.01 -1.27 3.50
CA ILE A 152 10.67 -1.56 4.77
C ILE A 152 9.74 -2.46 5.58
N ASN A 153 10.18 -3.67 5.83
CA ASN A 153 9.43 -4.68 6.55
C ASN A 153 9.70 -4.60 8.06
N MET A 154 8.78 -4.02 8.81
CA MET A 154 8.91 -3.91 10.27
C MET A 154 8.70 -5.24 10.99
N ASP A 155 8.00 -6.21 10.37
CA ASP A 155 7.88 -7.58 10.90
C ASP A 155 9.24 -8.29 11.01
N PHE A 156 10.21 -7.92 10.20
CA PHE A 156 11.59 -8.39 10.32
C PHE A 156 12.19 -7.96 11.67
N LEU A 157 12.08 -6.68 12.00
CA LEU A 157 12.62 -6.12 13.24
C LEU A 157 11.97 -6.70 14.50
N LYS A 158 10.68 -7.07 14.42
CA LYS A 158 9.96 -7.72 15.55
C LYS A 158 10.53 -9.09 15.90
N LYS A 159 11.11 -9.79 14.92
CA LYS A 159 11.61 -11.16 15.06
C LYS A 159 13.06 -11.21 15.54
N LEU A 160 13.80 -10.11 15.43
CA LEU A 160 15.17 -10.04 15.91
C LEU A 160 15.24 -10.08 17.42
N SER A 161 16.18 -10.84 17.95
CA SER A 161 16.49 -10.84 19.38
C SER A 161 17.20 -9.55 19.81
N TYR A 162 17.18 -9.26 21.11
CA TYR A 162 17.94 -8.15 21.70
C TYR A 162 19.40 -8.18 21.26
N ASN A 163 20.08 -9.33 21.41
CA ASN A 163 21.51 -9.46 21.11
C ASN A 163 21.84 -9.23 19.63
N GLU A 164 20.93 -9.62 18.73
CA GLU A 164 21.14 -9.37 17.28
C GLU A 164 21.10 -7.89 16.97
N ILE A 165 20.16 -7.16 17.56
CA ILE A 165 20.05 -5.71 17.34
C ILE A 165 21.17 -4.97 18.06
N ASP A 166 21.52 -5.36 19.30
CA ASP A 166 22.59 -4.73 20.07
C ASP A 166 23.94 -4.78 19.34
N GLY A 167 24.25 -5.91 18.73
CA GLY A 167 25.46 -6.10 17.93
C GLY A 167 25.53 -5.28 16.63
N MET A 168 24.45 -4.62 16.20
CA MET A 168 24.43 -3.78 15.01
C MET A 168 25.03 -2.39 15.30
N PRO A 169 25.61 -1.71 14.27
CA PRO A 169 26.02 -0.31 14.41
C PRO A 169 24.87 0.59 14.86
N SER A 170 25.14 1.59 15.67
CA SER A 170 24.12 2.51 16.19
C SER A 170 23.40 3.32 15.10
N ASP A 171 23.99 3.41 13.92
CA ASP A 171 23.47 4.06 12.72
C ASP A 171 23.01 3.08 11.62
N SER A 172 22.86 1.79 11.92
CA SER A 172 22.32 0.82 10.99
C SER A 172 20.85 1.15 10.64
N LEU A 173 20.40 0.78 9.43
CA LEU A 173 19.02 1.03 9.04
C LEU A 173 18.03 0.33 9.97
N GLU A 174 18.35 -0.87 10.42
CA GLU A 174 17.53 -1.63 11.37
C GLU A 174 17.32 -0.83 12.67
N LYS A 175 18.40 -0.30 13.27
CA LYS A 175 18.30 0.53 14.46
C LYS A 175 17.56 1.85 14.20
N LEU A 176 17.82 2.50 13.06
CA LEU A 176 17.11 3.72 12.69
C LEU A 176 15.60 3.51 12.55
N PHE A 177 15.18 2.43 11.91
CA PHE A 177 13.75 2.13 11.76
C PHE A 177 13.11 1.54 13.02
N LEU A 178 13.89 0.99 13.95
CA LEU A 178 13.37 0.45 15.20
C LEU A 178 12.62 1.51 16.04
N ILE A 179 12.95 2.78 15.88
CA ILE A 179 12.25 3.92 16.50
C ILE A 179 10.75 3.94 16.18
N PHE A 180 10.35 3.44 15.01
CA PHE A 180 8.95 3.37 14.62
C PHE A 180 8.22 2.14 15.19
N TYR A 181 8.92 1.32 15.97
CA TYR A 181 8.33 0.16 16.64
C TYR A 181 8.83 0.05 18.07
N ASN A 182 7.96 0.40 19.05
CA ASN A 182 8.32 0.31 20.44
C ASN A 182 8.22 -1.14 20.94
N ARG A 183 9.33 -1.68 21.47
CA ARG A 183 9.45 -3.02 22.03
C ARG A 183 9.65 -2.97 23.55
N GLU A 184 8.97 -3.86 24.28
CA GLU A 184 9.09 -4.01 25.73
C GLU A 184 10.50 -4.37 26.21
N ASP A 185 11.18 -5.21 25.41
CA ASP A 185 12.47 -5.78 25.72
C ASP A 185 13.65 -4.86 25.38
N PHE A 186 13.39 -3.60 24.95
CA PHE A 186 14.43 -2.70 24.50
C PHE A 186 14.62 -1.50 25.44
N ASN A 187 15.86 -1.28 25.86
CA ASN A 187 16.30 -0.03 26.45
C ASN A 187 16.89 0.87 25.36
N TYR A 188 16.10 1.80 24.86
CA TYR A 188 16.49 2.69 23.75
C TYR A 188 17.70 3.56 24.06
N GLU A 189 17.82 4.08 25.30
CA GLU A 189 18.96 4.89 25.72
C GLU A 189 20.27 4.11 25.55
N GLN A 190 20.32 2.89 26.03
CA GLN A 190 21.50 2.04 25.94
C GLN A 190 21.85 1.68 24.50
N PHE A 191 20.84 1.45 23.63
CA PHE A 191 21.06 1.08 22.24
C PHE A 191 21.71 2.15 21.37
N TYR A 192 21.47 3.41 21.72
CA TYR A 192 21.89 4.55 20.94
C TYR A 192 22.93 5.40 21.66
N ASP A 193 23.49 4.87 22.75
CA ASP A 193 24.56 5.52 23.50
C ASP A 193 25.71 5.93 22.56
N GLY A 194 26.12 7.18 22.67
CA GLY A 194 27.13 7.78 21.82
C GLY A 194 26.68 8.15 20.39
N ASN A 195 25.40 8.02 20.06
CA ASN A 195 24.85 8.53 18.81
C ASN A 195 24.00 9.80 19.05
N PRO A 196 24.57 11.01 18.88
CA PRO A 196 23.90 12.25 19.27
C PRO A 196 22.66 12.57 18.42
N ILE A 197 22.51 11.95 17.24
CA ILE A 197 21.29 12.08 16.43
C ILE A 197 20.19 11.26 17.09
N MET A 198 20.46 10.02 17.44
CA MET A 198 19.46 9.14 18.05
C MET A 198 19.08 9.55 19.46
N GLU A 199 20.01 10.05 20.24
CA GLU A 199 19.72 10.63 21.57
C GLU A 199 18.68 11.77 21.46
N ARG A 200 18.79 12.65 20.47
CA ARG A 200 17.78 13.70 20.22
C ARG A 200 16.43 13.13 19.82
N VAL A 201 16.42 12.07 18.99
CA VAL A 201 15.18 11.40 18.58
C VAL A 201 14.46 10.80 19.78
N ILE A 202 15.18 10.08 20.64
CA ILE A 202 14.62 9.46 21.85
C ILE A 202 14.05 10.52 22.79
N LYS A 203 14.81 11.57 23.08
CA LYS A 203 14.35 12.66 23.92
C LYS A 203 13.07 13.30 23.33
N ARG A 204 13.02 13.50 22.02
CA ARG A 204 11.84 14.05 21.36
C ARG A 204 10.63 13.13 21.45
N LEU A 205 10.84 11.82 21.30
CA LEU A 205 9.80 10.81 21.53
C LEU A 205 9.25 10.87 22.96
N GLU A 206 10.10 10.98 23.96
CA GLU A 206 9.69 11.10 25.36
C GLU A 206 8.84 12.36 25.59
N GLU A 207 9.29 13.52 25.08
CA GLU A 207 8.52 14.77 25.13
C GLU A 207 7.15 14.66 24.44
N MET A 208 7.12 13.99 23.28
CA MET A 208 5.86 13.75 22.57
C MET A 208 4.95 12.83 23.37
N TRP A 209 5.51 11.88 24.10
CA TRP A 209 4.79 10.93 24.91
C TRP A 209 4.13 11.53 26.14
N GLU A 210 4.86 12.33 26.87
CA GLU A 210 4.34 13.03 28.05
C GLU A 210 3.14 13.92 27.71
N ASN A 211 3.07 14.39 26.47
CA ASN A 211 2.02 15.30 26.04
C ASN A 211 0.91 14.64 25.18
N PHE A 212 1.13 13.42 24.66
CA PHE A 212 0.27 12.83 23.63
C PHE A 212 0.21 11.30 23.66
N ASP A 213 0.05 10.69 24.82
CA ASP A 213 0.03 9.23 25.02
C ASP A 213 -0.86 8.48 24.01
N ASP A 214 -2.04 9.04 23.70
CA ASP A 214 -3.00 8.44 22.77
C ASP A 214 -2.62 8.62 21.27
N MET A 215 -1.59 9.42 20.97
CA MET A 215 -1.25 9.80 19.60
C MET A 215 -0.01 9.10 19.04
N LEU A 216 0.83 8.54 19.89
CA LEU A 216 2.12 7.97 19.49
C LEU A 216 2.04 6.53 19.03
N TYR A 217 1.13 5.76 19.60
CA TYR A 217 0.99 4.35 19.30
C TYR A 217 -0.40 3.98 18.85
N TYR A 218 -0.44 2.98 18.02
CA TYR A 218 -1.64 2.54 17.35
C TYR A 218 -2.62 1.91 18.35
N ASP A 219 -3.89 2.32 18.29
CA ASP A 219 -4.98 1.66 18.99
C ASP A 219 -5.33 0.34 18.26
N VAL A 220 -4.77 -0.76 18.75
CA VAL A 220 -4.94 -2.11 18.19
C VAL A 220 -6.43 -2.51 18.10
N GLU A 221 -7.28 -2.03 19.01
CA GLU A 221 -8.72 -2.34 18.99
C GLU A 221 -9.44 -1.60 17.86
N LYS A 222 -9.12 -0.34 17.61
CA LYS A 222 -9.69 0.42 16.47
C LYS A 222 -9.29 -0.19 15.13
N LEU A 223 -8.04 -0.65 15.04
CA LEU A 223 -7.53 -1.37 13.87
C LEU A 223 -8.28 -2.66 13.63
N ARG A 224 -8.38 -3.49 14.66
CA ARG A 224 -9.06 -4.76 14.57
C ARG A 224 -10.49 -4.57 14.11
N LYS A 225 -11.18 -3.58 14.66
CA LYS A 225 -12.54 -3.25 14.26
C LYS A 225 -12.63 -2.74 12.82
N ALA A 226 -11.69 -1.88 12.39
CA ALA A 226 -11.66 -1.39 11.01
C ALA A 226 -11.32 -2.50 10.00
N ALA A 227 -10.41 -3.42 10.37
CA ALA A 227 -10.09 -4.59 9.56
C ALA A 227 -11.25 -5.58 9.46
N ASP A 228 -11.95 -5.83 10.59
CA ASP A 228 -13.14 -6.67 10.62
C ASP A 228 -14.27 -6.07 9.76
N ASP A 229 -14.47 -4.74 9.79
CA ASP A 229 -15.45 -4.03 8.97
C ASP A 229 -15.08 -4.09 7.47
N GLU A 230 -13.81 -4.01 7.10
CA GLU A 230 -13.34 -4.09 5.71
C GLU A 230 -13.44 -5.53 5.18
N ALA A 231 -13.04 -6.51 5.97
CA ALA A 231 -13.19 -7.93 5.64
C ALA A 231 -14.67 -8.33 5.48
N MET A 232 -15.54 -7.75 6.31
CA MET A 232 -16.97 -7.96 6.20
C MET A 232 -17.54 -7.33 4.91
N LYS A 233 -17.07 -6.14 4.53
CA LYS A 233 -17.46 -5.52 3.25
C LYS A 233 -17.02 -6.35 2.05
N GLU A 234 -15.77 -6.80 2.01
CA GLU A 234 -15.27 -7.66 0.93
C GLU A 234 -16.08 -8.97 0.83
N THR A 235 -16.46 -9.54 1.98
CA THR A 235 -17.28 -10.74 2.03
C THR A 235 -18.68 -10.50 1.48
N ILE A 236 -19.29 -9.36 1.85
CA ILE A 236 -20.61 -8.96 1.34
C ILE A 236 -20.57 -8.71 -0.17
N GLU A 237 -19.57 -7.97 -0.66
CA GLU A 237 -19.40 -7.72 -2.10
C GLU A 237 -19.28 -9.00 -2.90
N LYS A 238 -18.47 -9.96 -2.39
CA LYS A 238 -18.32 -11.28 -3.01
C LYS A 238 -19.64 -12.05 -3.05
N GLN A 239 -20.38 -12.07 -1.94
CA GLN A 239 -21.70 -12.72 -1.88
C GLN A 239 -22.71 -12.08 -2.79
N VAL A 240 -22.68 -10.74 -2.92
CA VAL A 240 -23.56 -10.01 -3.84
C VAL A 240 -23.21 -10.36 -5.28
N ALA A 241 -21.92 -10.37 -5.66
CA ALA A 241 -21.48 -10.74 -7.00
C ALA A 241 -21.91 -12.17 -7.37
N GLU A 242 -21.74 -13.13 -6.47
CA GLU A 242 -22.20 -14.52 -6.67
C GLU A 242 -23.72 -14.62 -6.86
N LYS A 243 -24.49 -13.86 -6.08
CA LYS A 243 -25.97 -13.83 -6.22
C LYS A 243 -26.41 -13.18 -7.52
N VAL A 244 -25.74 -12.11 -7.94
CA VAL A 244 -26.03 -11.44 -9.23
C VAL A 244 -25.75 -12.39 -10.38
N GLU A 245 -24.58 -13.04 -10.42
CA GLU A 245 -24.22 -14.01 -11.47
C GLU A 245 -25.22 -15.18 -11.53
N LYS A 246 -25.64 -15.69 -10.37
CA LYS A 246 -26.65 -16.75 -10.31
C LYS A 246 -27.99 -16.28 -10.88
N ARG A 247 -28.41 -15.08 -10.50
CA ARG A 247 -29.68 -14.52 -10.98
C ARG A 247 -29.66 -14.23 -12.48
N GLU A 248 -28.57 -13.72 -13.01
CA GLU A 248 -28.39 -13.52 -14.44
C GLU A 248 -28.51 -14.81 -15.23
N LYS A 249 -27.89 -15.92 -14.74
CA LYS A 249 -28.03 -17.26 -15.33
C LYS A 249 -29.47 -17.76 -15.30
N GLU A 250 -30.15 -17.59 -14.15
CA GLU A 250 -31.55 -17.97 -14.01
C GLU A 250 -32.46 -17.20 -15.01
N VAL A 251 -32.32 -15.89 -15.09
CA VAL A 251 -33.09 -15.02 -16.01
C VAL A 251 -32.78 -15.38 -17.45
N THR A 252 -31.53 -15.60 -17.80
CA THR A 252 -31.14 -16.01 -19.16
C THR A 252 -31.81 -17.33 -19.54
N ASN A 253 -31.81 -18.32 -18.63
CA ASN A 253 -32.47 -19.61 -18.85
C ASN A 253 -33.99 -19.47 -18.94
N GLU A 254 -34.63 -18.64 -18.09
CA GLU A 254 -36.06 -18.37 -18.16
C GLU A 254 -36.45 -17.75 -19.52
N VAL A 255 -35.68 -16.75 -19.99
CA VAL A 255 -35.93 -16.09 -21.28
C VAL A 255 -35.71 -17.06 -22.44
N THR A 256 -34.61 -17.81 -22.45
CA THR A 256 -34.31 -18.83 -23.47
C THR A 256 -35.41 -19.87 -23.54
N ASN A 257 -35.88 -20.38 -22.41
CA ASN A 257 -36.98 -21.33 -22.34
C ASN A 257 -38.31 -20.76 -22.88
N ALA A 258 -38.62 -19.49 -22.53
CA ALA A 258 -39.80 -18.83 -23.03
C ALA A 258 -39.80 -18.64 -24.56
N ILE A 259 -38.66 -18.27 -25.10
CA ILE A 259 -38.45 -18.15 -26.57
C ILE A 259 -38.56 -19.53 -27.22
N ALA A 260 -37.93 -20.56 -26.68
CA ALA A 260 -37.97 -21.91 -27.19
C ALA A 260 -39.42 -22.45 -27.24
N LEU A 261 -40.18 -22.26 -26.17
CA LEU A 261 -41.60 -22.66 -26.10
C LEU A 261 -42.44 -21.94 -27.16
N LYS A 262 -42.15 -20.69 -27.45
CA LYS A 262 -42.82 -19.93 -28.52
C LYS A 262 -42.46 -20.46 -29.90
N MET A 263 -41.17 -20.67 -30.18
CA MET A 263 -40.68 -21.23 -31.46
C MET A 263 -41.27 -22.62 -31.73
N ILE A 264 -41.36 -23.50 -30.71
CA ILE A 264 -41.99 -24.81 -30.84
C ILE A 264 -43.47 -24.70 -31.18
N LYS A 265 -44.22 -23.77 -30.53
CA LYS A 265 -45.61 -23.53 -30.84
C LYS A 265 -45.85 -22.96 -32.24
N ASP A 266 -44.93 -22.15 -32.73
CA ASP A 266 -44.97 -21.54 -34.06
C ASP A 266 -44.53 -22.52 -35.15
N GLY A 267 -44.25 -23.81 -34.80
CA GLY A 267 -43.99 -24.90 -35.73
C GLY A 267 -42.58 -24.96 -36.30
N LEU A 268 -41.60 -24.32 -35.69
CA LEU A 268 -40.19 -24.42 -36.10
C LEU A 268 -39.65 -25.85 -35.86
N SER A 269 -38.78 -26.30 -36.79
CA SER A 269 -38.20 -27.64 -36.65
C SER A 269 -37.24 -27.73 -35.44
N LYS A 270 -37.06 -28.93 -34.88
CA LYS A 270 -36.13 -29.21 -33.76
C LYS A 270 -34.75 -28.60 -34.01
N GLN A 271 -34.20 -28.82 -35.23
CA GLN A 271 -32.89 -28.33 -35.57
C GLN A 271 -32.79 -26.80 -35.61
N GLN A 272 -33.84 -26.12 -36.01
CA GLN A 272 -33.88 -24.66 -36.00
C GLN A 272 -33.89 -24.11 -34.59
N VAL A 273 -34.70 -24.68 -33.68
CA VAL A 273 -34.76 -24.23 -32.27
C VAL A 273 -33.43 -24.44 -31.58
N ILE A 274 -32.84 -25.62 -31.71
CA ILE A 274 -31.53 -25.94 -31.11
C ILE A 274 -30.44 -24.99 -31.61
N ASN A 275 -30.35 -24.78 -32.93
CA ASN A 275 -29.31 -23.92 -33.50
C ASN A 275 -29.47 -22.44 -33.12
N TYR A 276 -30.70 -21.94 -33.05
CA TYR A 276 -30.97 -20.53 -32.71
C TYR A 276 -30.69 -20.22 -31.23
N LEU A 277 -31.04 -21.14 -30.35
CA LEU A 277 -30.97 -20.89 -28.90
C LEU A 277 -29.76 -21.57 -28.26
N GLN A 278 -29.00 -22.34 -29.03
CA GLN A 278 -27.84 -23.09 -28.56
C GLN A 278 -28.16 -24.00 -27.32
N ILE A 279 -29.36 -24.57 -27.32
CA ILE A 279 -29.79 -25.52 -26.31
C ILE A 279 -29.48 -26.95 -26.73
N THR A 280 -29.43 -27.87 -25.75
CA THR A 280 -29.22 -29.29 -26.03
C THR A 280 -30.49 -29.96 -26.55
N GLU A 281 -30.33 -31.13 -27.15
CA GLU A 281 -31.47 -31.97 -27.58
C GLU A 281 -32.37 -32.37 -26.38
N GLU A 282 -31.78 -32.64 -25.27
CA GLU A 282 -32.47 -33.01 -24.04
C GLU A 282 -33.34 -31.89 -23.50
N GLU A 283 -32.82 -30.66 -23.50
CA GLU A 283 -33.56 -29.45 -23.14
C GLU A 283 -34.72 -29.20 -24.10
N TYR A 284 -34.50 -29.34 -25.42
CA TYR A 284 -35.56 -29.22 -26.40
C TYR A 284 -36.69 -30.23 -26.14
N GLU A 285 -36.38 -31.52 -25.96
CA GLU A 285 -37.42 -32.56 -25.70
C GLU A 285 -38.18 -32.28 -24.39
N THR A 286 -37.51 -31.78 -23.38
CA THR A 286 -38.13 -31.37 -22.13
C THR A 286 -39.11 -30.20 -22.33
N LEU A 287 -38.72 -29.19 -23.11
CA LEU A 287 -39.58 -28.04 -23.45
C LEU A 287 -40.74 -28.42 -24.34
N LYS A 288 -40.54 -29.31 -25.29
CA LYS A 288 -41.56 -29.83 -26.19
C LYS A 288 -42.67 -30.54 -25.46
N ARG A 289 -42.35 -31.40 -24.48
CA ARG A 289 -43.35 -32.03 -23.60
C ARG A 289 -44.24 -31.01 -22.88
N LYS A 290 -43.64 -29.90 -22.41
CA LYS A 290 -44.42 -28.82 -21.75
C LYS A 290 -45.41 -28.10 -22.68
N VAL A 291 -45.21 -28.20 -23.99
CA VAL A 291 -46.14 -27.60 -24.98
C VAL A 291 -47.27 -28.54 -25.35
N PHE A 292 -47.04 -29.85 -25.44
CA PHE A 292 -47.99 -30.81 -25.99
C PHE A 292 -48.63 -31.74 -24.95
N ASP A 293 -48.13 -31.78 -23.70
CA ASP A 293 -48.71 -32.58 -22.60
C ASP A 293 -49.73 -31.77 -21.75
N LYS A 294 -50.25 -30.66 -22.34
CA LYS A 294 -51.42 -29.95 -21.87
C LYS A 294 -52.57 -30.26 -22.87
#